data_6fbd5c4074685b7f3c437086d914f6a5
#
_entry.id   6fbd5c4074685b7f3c437086d914f6a5
#
_cell.length_a   1.000
_cell.length_b   1.000
_cell.length_c   1.000
_cell.angle_alpha   90.00
_cell.angle_beta   90.00
_cell.angle_gamma   90.00
#
_symmetry.space_group_name_H-M   'P 1'
#
loop_
_entity.id
_entity.type
_entity.pdbx_description
1 polymer ?
#
loop_
_entity_poly.entity_id
_entity_poly.type
_entity_poly.pdbx_seq_one_letter_code
_entity_poly.pdbx_strand_id
1 'polypeptide(L)'
;MIKVRDSVTCRLGAAIVVAAWLIGSGLIAFAQTKNSCLDCHSNLPEPLGVSVETYGQNIHAQKGLTCAACHGGDASSDDPEKAMSRAAGWKGKIERKQIPELCASCHADAERMKKYNPSLRVDQFQQYKTSVHGMKWAKGDNKVAVCTDCHGVHDLRAPSDPRSKVHPINIATTCSRCHADAEYMKPYGIKTDQFANYEQSVHHDAMVVRGDLSAPTCTTCHGNHGATPPGVANVTNVCSNCHVFQAQLFETSPHKDAFAAMGFPGCVTCHSNHAIKAPTDEMIGAGPKAVCMNCHTAGDAGSMQAEAMHAQLTNLASAIAASDELLSRAERQGMEVSQPKLQQTQARDALLKARVAVHAFRDSGLKQDTDAGLATTKLTYVAGQKAMQEWRFRRVGLGLSLVLIALTLVGLGFYIRRLEQK
;
A
#
# COMPACT_ATOMS: atom_id res chain seq x y z
N MET A 1 -39.23 35.14 47.54
CA MET A 1 -39.34 36.23 46.52
C MET A 1 -37.97 36.58 46.00
N ILE A 2 -37.54 36.00 44.94
CA ILE A 2 -36.32 36.41 44.20
C ILE A 2 -36.75 36.61 42.75
N LYS A 3 -36.58 37.85 42.29
CA LYS A 3 -37.03 38.36 41.00
C LYS A 3 -36.23 37.74 39.85
N VAL A 4 -36.94 37.13 38.90
CA VAL A 4 -36.49 36.80 37.55
C VAL A 4 -36.50 38.11 36.75
N ARG A 5 -35.31 38.65 36.47
CA ARG A 5 -35.10 39.68 35.46
C ARG A 5 -33.63 39.55 35.02
N ASP A 6 -33.39 39.08 33.80
CA ASP A 6 -32.22 39.29 32.98
C ASP A 6 -32.01 38.17 31.93
N SER A 7 -33.07 37.84 31.16
CA SER A 7 -32.90 36.87 30.06
C SER A 7 -33.10 37.43 28.64
N VAL A 8 -33.40 38.76 28.52
CA VAL A 8 -33.72 39.34 27.20
C VAL A 8 -32.50 40.05 26.59
N THR A 9 -31.62 40.61 27.40
CA THR A 9 -30.44 41.35 26.93
C THR A 9 -29.29 40.41 26.39
N CYS A 10 -29.26 39.16 26.86
CA CYS A 10 -28.22 38.22 26.40
C CYS A 10 -28.52 37.59 25.00
N ARG A 11 -29.80 37.58 24.59
CA ARG A 11 -30.19 37.02 23.29
C ARG A 11 -30.01 37.98 22.12
N LEU A 12 -30.08 39.28 22.36
CA LEU A 12 -29.78 40.27 21.30
C LEU A 12 -28.29 40.44 21.04
N GLY A 13 -27.41 40.33 22.05
CA GLY A 13 -25.97 40.37 21.88
C GLY A 13 -25.40 39.22 21.05
N ALA A 14 -25.94 37.97 21.26
CA ALA A 14 -25.50 36.81 20.52
C ALA A 14 -25.91 36.83 19.02
N ALA A 15 -27.09 37.40 18.71
CA ALA A 15 -27.54 37.53 17.32
C ALA A 15 -26.73 38.56 16.51
N ILE A 16 -26.27 39.61 17.13
CA ILE A 16 -25.43 40.64 16.46
C ILE A 16 -24.00 40.13 16.21
N VAL A 17 -23.43 39.33 17.10
CA VAL A 17 -22.10 38.72 16.92
C VAL A 17 -22.11 37.67 15.83
N VAL A 18 -23.17 36.84 15.72
CA VAL A 18 -23.29 35.86 14.65
C VAL A 18 -23.53 36.51 13.27
N ALA A 19 -24.31 37.61 13.23
CA ALA A 19 -24.50 38.38 12.01
C ALA A 19 -23.21 39.08 11.54
N ALA A 20 -22.38 39.60 12.47
CA ALA A 20 -21.07 40.20 12.14
C ALA A 20 -20.06 39.17 11.64
N TRP A 21 -20.13 37.89 12.13
CA TRP A 21 -19.28 36.81 11.62
C TRP A 21 -19.69 36.30 10.23
N LEU A 22 -20.97 36.37 9.87
CA LEU A 22 -21.46 35.98 8.54
C LEU A 22 -21.18 37.04 7.47
N ILE A 23 -21.03 38.32 7.86
CA ILE A 23 -20.66 39.38 6.93
C ILE A 23 -19.14 39.50 6.73
N GLY A 24 -18.35 38.98 7.71
CA GLY A 24 -16.88 38.94 7.63
C GLY A 24 -16.32 37.80 6.79
N SER A 25 -17.14 36.83 6.34
CA SER A 25 -16.76 35.82 5.36
C SER A 25 -16.77 36.43 3.95
N GLY A 26 -16.05 37.53 3.78
CA GLY A 26 -15.76 38.07 2.46
C GLY A 26 -15.16 36.94 1.61
N LEU A 27 -15.89 36.57 0.58
CA LEU A 27 -15.35 35.83 -0.54
C LEU A 27 -14.06 36.56 -0.97
N ILE A 28 -12.91 36.03 -0.55
CA ILE A 28 -11.65 36.32 -1.22
C ILE A 28 -11.82 35.76 -2.60
N ALA A 29 -12.46 36.50 -3.48
CA ALA A 29 -12.41 36.25 -4.91
C ALA A 29 -10.92 36.43 -5.25
N PHE A 30 -10.18 35.34 -5.37
CA PHE A 30 -8.91 35.35 -6.08
C PHE A 30 -9.26 35.91 -7.46
N ALA A 31 -8.88 37.16 -7.73
CA ALA A 31 -8.96 37.72 -9.06
C ALA A 31 -8.23 36.74 -9.99
N GLN A 32 -8.96 35.99 -10.79
CA GLN A 32 -8.36 35.14 -11.82
C GLN A 32 -7.56 36.08 -12.72
N THR A 33 -6.25 35.91 -12.70
CA THR A 33 -5.39 36.62 -13.63
C THR A 33 -5.87 36.31 -15.04
N LYS A 34 -6.17 37.35 -15.81
CA LYS A 34 -6.60 37.22 -17.22
C LYS A 34 -5.65 36.26 -17.93
N ASN A 35 -6.20 35.30 -18.65
CA ASN A 35 -5.42 34.31 -19.41
C ASN A 35 -6.01 34.20 -20.83
N SER A 36 -5.75 35.23 -21.66
CA SER A 36 -6.22 35.31 -23.04
C SER A 36 -5.78 34.11 -23.89
N CYS A 37 -4.67 33.45 -23.53
CA CYS A 37 -4.26 32.21 -24.19
C CYS A 37 -5.32 31.13 -24.05
N LEU A 38 -5.87 30.94 -22.83
CA LEU A 38 -6.89 29.92 -22.57
C LEU A 38 -8.21 30.30 -23.26
N ASP A 39 -8.57 31.59 -23.27
CA ASP A 39 -9.81 32.09 -23.90
C ASP A 39 -9.86 31.74 -25.40
N CYS A 40 -8.71 31.83 -26.09
CA CYS A 40 -8.60 31.41 -27.50
C CYS A 40 -8.40 29.89 -27.65
N HIS A 41 -7.42 29.31 -26.93
CA HIS A 41 -7.03 27.91 -27.13
C HIS A 41 -8.06 26.89 -26.62
N SER A 42 -9.02 27.30 -25.77
CA SER A 42 -10.11 26.42 -25.36
C SER A 42 -11.13 26.13 -26.49
N ASN A 43 -11.14 26.97 -27.52
CA ASN A 43 -12.04 26.84 -28.69
C ASN A 43 -11.34 26.22 -29.91
N LEU A 44 -10.05 25.87 -29.79
CA LEU A 44 -9.30 25.30 -30.91
C LEU A 44 -9.38 23.76 -30.87
N PRO A 45 -9.30 23.09 -32.05
CA PRO A 45 -9.18 21.64 -32.09
C PRO A 45 -7.77 21.17 -31.65
N GLU A 46 -7.66 19.88 -31.31
CA GLU A 46 -6.36 19.25 -31.12
C GLU A 46 -5.46 19.38 -32.36
N PRO A 47 -4.16 19.57 -32.24
CA PRO A 47 -3.37 19.55 -31.00
C PRO A 47 -3.19 20.92 -30.32
N LEU A 48 -3.89 21.97 -30.76
CA LEU A 48 -3.77 23.32 -30.21
C LEU A 48 -4.75 23.60 -29.08
N GLY A 49 -5.81 22.81 -28.99
CA GLY A 49 -6.87 22.97 -28.01
C GLY A 49 -6.39 22.57 -26.57
N VAL A 50 -6.81 23.39 -25.59
CA VAL A 50 -6.61 23.08 -24.15
C VAL A 50 -7.93 23.33 -23.44
N SER A 51 -8.58 22.30 -22.91
CA SER A 51 -9.87 22.49 -22.25
C SER A 51 -9.74 23.32 -20.96
N VAL A 52 -10.71 24.19 -20.71
CA VAL A 52 -10.78 25.02 -19.50
C VAL A 52 -10.82 24.14 -18.25
N GLU A 53 -11.54 23.03 -18.30
CA GLU A 53 -11.64 22.07 -17.20
C GLU A 53 -10.27 21.43 -16.88
N THR A 54 -9.59 20.91 -17.91
CA THR A 54 -8.26 20.29 -17.75
C THR A 54 -7.26 21.28 -17.19
N TYR A 55 -7.23 22.50 -17.73
CA TYR A 55 -6.35 23.55 -17.22
C TYR A 55 -6.69 23.97 -15.79
N GLY A 56 -7.96 24.13 -15.45
CA GLY A 56 -8.40 24.49 -14.10
C GLY A 56 -8.03 23.46 -13.02
N GLN A 57 -7.85 22.20 -13.43
CA GLN A 57 -7.39 21.13 -12.54
C GLN A 57 -5.84 21.02 -12.47
N ASN A 58 -5.12 21.77 -13.29
CA ASN A 58 -3.66 21.82 -13.28
C ASN A 58 -3.14 22.52 -12.04
N ILE A 59 -2.22 21.90 -11.32
CA ILE A 59 -1.64 22.46 -10.09
C ILE A 59 -0.95 23.81 -10.31
N HIS A 60 -0.35 24.04 -11.48
CA HIS A 60 0.28 25.31 -11.82
C HIS A 60 -0.76 26.41 -11.99
N ALA A 61 -1.88 26.13 -12.67
CA ALA A 61 -2.99 27.07 -12.78
C ALA A 61 -3.60 27.41 -11.41
N GLN A 62 -3.77 26.41 -10.55
CA GLN A 62 -4.24 26.62 -9.16
C GLN A 62 -3.29 27.49 -8.33
N LYS A 63 -2.01 27.55 -8.70
CA LYS A 63 -1.00 28.43 -8.09
C LYS A 63 -0.84 29.75 -8.83
N GLY A 64 -1.74 30.10 -9.75
CA GLY A 64 -1.75 31.36 -10.49
C GLY A 64 -0.75 31.46 -11.64
N LEU A 65 -0.16 30.33 -12.06
CA LEU A 65 0.73 30.31 -13.23
C LEU A 65 -0.08 30.17 -14.50
N THR A 66 0.08 31.10 -15.45
CA THR A 66 -0.56 31.08 -16.76
C THR A 66 0.24 30.26 -17.76
N CYS A 67 -0.29 30.09 -18.97
CA CYS A 67 0.41 29.44 -20.09
C CYS A 67 1.77 30.08 -20.38
N ALA A 68 1.88 31.39 -20.19
CA ALA A 68 3.11 32.14 -20.40
C ALA A 68 4.26 31.71 -19.45
N ALA A 69 3.98 31.11 -18.32
CA ALA A 69 5.02 30.63 -17.41
C ALA A 69 5.93 29.56 -18.07
N CYS A 70 5.36 28.74 -18.96
CA CYS A 70 6.10 27.74 -19.73
C CYS A 70 6.40 28.20 -21.15
N HIS A 71 5.40 28.73 -21.84
CA HIS A 71 5.46 29.05 -23.26
C HIS A 71 6.03 30.45 -23.56
N GLY A 72 6.13 31.32 -22.54
CA GLY A 72 6.38 32.74 -22.77
C GLY A 72 5.18 33.44 -23.39
N GLY A 73 5.38 34.61 -23.96
CA GLY A 73 4.31 35.42 -24.51
C GLY A 73 3.62 36.29 -23.48
N ASP A 74 2.58 37.02 -23.90
CA ASP A 74 1.79 37.93 -23.06
C ASP A 74 0.35 37.39 -22.89
N ALA A 75 0.07 36.75 -21.77
CA ALA A 75 -1.22 36.19 -21.44
C ALA A 75 -2.31 37.25 -21.13
N SER A 76 -1.97 38.56 -21.08
CA SER A 76 -2.91 39.65 -20.88
C SER A 76 -3.43 40.24 -22.17
N SER A 77 -2.76 40.01 -23.31
CA SER A 77 -3.11 40.52 -24.62
C SER A 77 -4.15 39.66 -25.34
N ASP A 78 -5.21 40.27 -25.83
CA ASP A 78 -6.23 39.62 -26.69
C ASP A 78 -5.81 39.61 -28.18
N ASP A 79 -4.77 40.34 -28.54
CA ASP A 79 -4.18 40.37 -29.86
C ASP A 79 -3.20 39.19 -30.01
N PRO A 80 -3.49 38.19 -30.90
CA PRO A 80 -2.65 37.01 -31.02
C PRO A 80 -1.23 37.31 -31.50
N GLU A 81 -1.04 38.36 -32.32
CA GLU A 81 0.31 38.74 -32.79
C GLU A 81 1.16 39.30 -31.64
N LYS A 82 0.57 40.02 -30.71
CA LYS A 82 1.24 40.52 -29.49
C LYS A 82 1.41 39.39 -28.47
N ALA A 83 0.35 38.64 -28.20
CA ALA A 83 0.34 37.54 -27.23
C ALA A 83 1.45 36.52 -27.53
N MET A 84 1.63 36.16 -28.79
CA MET A 84 2.59 35.16 -29.27
C MET A 84 3.82 35.77 -29.93
N SER A 85 4.14 37.02 -29.62
CA SER A 85 5.32 37.67 -30.20
C SER A 85 6.64 37.16 -29.59
N ARG A 86 7.68 37.11 -30.38
CA ARG A 86 9.05 36.83 -29.88
C ARG A 86 9.54 37.90 -28.92
N ALA A 87 9.10 39.15 -29.09
CA ALA A 87 9.41 40.22 -28.18
C ALA A 87 8.83 40.01 -26.78
N ALA A 88 7.64 39.38 -26.68
CA ALA A 88 7.05 38.94 -25.42
C ALA A 88 7.63 37.62 -24.88
N GLY A 89 8.68 37.09 -25.51
CA GLY A 89 9.34 35.85 -25.07
C GLY A 89 8.63 34.57 -25.49
N TRP A 90 7.71 34.62 -26.47
CA TRP A 90 7.00 33.44 -26.98
C TRP A 90 7.98 32.40 -27.55
N LYS A 91 7.93 31.17 -27.03
CA LYS A 91 8.82 30.08 -27.39
C LYS A 91 8.23 29.13 -28.45
N GLY A 92 6.91 29.21 -28.67
CA GLY A 92 6.21 28.27 -29.51
C GLY A 92 6.05 26.91 -28.88
N LYS A 93 6.05 25.86 -29.71
CA LYS A 93 6.03 24.47 -29.26
C LYS A 93 7.36 24.18 -28.52
N ILE A 94 7.23 23.67 -27.29
CA ILE A 94 8.39 23.24 -26.51
C ILE A 94 8.86 21.89 -27.03
N GLU A 95 10.07 21.82 -27.51
CA GLU A 95 10.69 20.59 -27.98
C GLU A 95 10.97 19.63 -26.82
N ARG A 96 10.78 18.33 -27.04
CA ARG A 96 10.92 17.29 -26.02
C ARG A 96 12.24 17.38 -25.25
N LYS A 97 13.34 17.64 -25.96
CA LYS A 97 14.67 17.80 -25.38
C LYS A 97 14.80 18.98 -24.41
N GLN A 98 13.93 19.99 -24.53
CA GLN A 98 13.97 21.20 -23.69
C GLN A 98 13.13 21.06 -22.40
N ILE A 99 12.25 20.03 -22.34
CA ILE A 99 11.30 19.88 -21.23
C ILE A 99 12.00 19.75 -19.87
N PRO A 100 13.05 18.92 -19.69
CA PRO A 100 13.67 18.78 -18.38
C PRO A 100 14.27 20.09 -17.86
N GLU A 101 14.92 20.86 -18.70
CA GLU A 101 15.51 22.17 -18.34
C GLU A 101 14.44 23.22 -18.10
N LEU A 102 13.37 23.21 -18.89
CA LEU A 102 12.23 24.11 -18.68
C LEU A 102 11.60 23.87 -17.30
N CYS A 103 11.34 22.65 -16.93
CA CYS A 103 10.81 22.32 -15.61
C CYS A 103 11.78 22.69 -14.49
N ALA A 104 13.08 22.41 -14.71
CA ALA A 104 14.14 22.70 -13.76
C ALA A 104 14.32 24.21 -13.52
N SER A 105 13.99 25.08 -14.48
CA SER A 105 14.10 26.55 -14.33
C SER A 105 13.31 27.09 -13.13
N CYS A 106 12.31 26.32 -12.66
CA CYS A 106 11.58 26.59 -11.42
C CYS A 106 11.86 25.50 -10.37
N HIS A 107 11.69 24.21 -10.73
CA HIS A 107 11.77 23.09 -9.80
C HIS A 107 13.18 22.77 -9.28
N ALA A 108 14.24 23.41 -9.79
CA ALA A 108 15.58 23.38 -9.22
C ALA A 108 15.96 24.70 -8.52
N ASP A 109 15.06 25.67 -8.46
CA ASP A 109 15.28 26.99 -7.83
C ASP A 109 14.53 27.04 -6.48
N ALA A 110 15.26 26.95 -5.37
CA ALA A 110 14.71 26.94 -4.03
C ALA A 110 13.98 28.24 -3.67
N GLU A 111 14.53 29.41 -4.08
CA GLU A 111 13.93 30.70 -3.76
C GLU A 111 12.61 30.91 -4.52
N ARG A 112 12.55 30.45 -5.75
CA ARG A 112 11.32 30.47 -6.55
C ARG A 112 10.28 29.52 -5.98
N MET A 113 10.67 28.29 -5.62
CA MET A 113 9.75 27.27 -5.12
C MET A 113 9.19 27.58 -3.74
N LYS A 114 9.93 28.27 -2.87
CA LYS A 114 9.44 28.73 -1.56
C LYS A 114 8.14 29.56 -1.67
N LYS A 115 7.95 30.29 -2.76
CA LYS A 115 6.74 31.13 -2.98
C LYS A 115 5.48 30.29 -3.23
N TYR A 116 5.64 29.08 -3.78
CA TYR A 116 4.53 28.21 -4.18
C TYR A 116 4.33 27.02 -3.25
N ASN A 117 5.42 26.37 -2.84
CA ASN A 117 5.43 25.26 -1.92
C ASN A 117 6.79 25.14 -1.22
N PRO A 118 6.95 25.71 -0.02
CA PRO A 118 8.23 25.73 0.71
C PRO A 118 8.71 24.35 1.14
N SER A 119 7.84 23.34 1.19
CA SER A 119 8.21 21.96 1.54
C SER A 119 8.59 21.09 0.33
N LEU A 120 8.47 21.61 -0.90
CA LEU A 120 8.83 20.86 -2.08
C LEU A 120 10.36 20.77 -2.20
N ARG A 121 10.87 19.56 -2.37
CA ARG A 121 12.29 19.35 -2.70
C ARG A 121 12.59 20.00 -4.06
N VAL A 122 13.84 20.37 -4.26
CA VAL A 122 14.31 21.03 -5.49
C VAL A 122 15.46 20.27 -6.16
N ASP A 123 15.65 19.02 -5.78
CA ASP A 123 16.72 18.14 -6.28
C ASP A 123 16.27 17.17 -7.39
N GLN A 124 14.99 17.21 -7.79
CA GLN A 124 14.42 16.28 -8.77
C GLN A 124 15.17 16.27 -10.09
N PHE A 125 15.56 17.44 -10.58
CA PHE A 125 16.33 17.52 -11.83
C PHE A 125 17.74 16.94 -11.70
N GLN A 126 18.39 17.14 -10.55
CA GLN A 126 19.69 16.53 -10.29
C GLN A 126 19.57 15.01 -10.23
N GLN A 127 18.56 14.49 -9.54
CA GLN A 127 18.26 13.06 -9.49
C GLN A 127 17.95 12.53 -10.90
N TYR A 128 17.13 13.24 -11.68
CA TYR A 128 16.80 12.84 -13.05
C TYR A 128 18.07 12.67 -13.90
N LYS A 129 19.03 13.59 -13.81
CA LYS A 129 20.30 13.48 -14.55
C LYS A 129 21.13 12.25 -14.19
N THR A 130 20.97 11.71 -12.97
CA THR A 130 21.65 10.46 -12.57
C THR A 130 20.88 9.20 -12.96
N SER A 131 19.62 9.33 -13.33
CA SER A 131 18.79 8.21 -13.78
C SER A 131 19.20 7.73 -15.18
N VAL A 132 18.83 6.49 -15.52
CA VAL A 132 19.02 5.98 -16.90
C VAL A 132 18.25 6.85 -17.91
N HIS A 133 17.05 7.33 -17.56
CA HIS A 133 16.29 8.23 -18.41
C HIS A 133 17.05 9.53 -18.67
N GLY A 134 17.53 10.19 -17.63
CA GLY A 134 18.28 11.44 -17.77
C GLY A 134 19.63 11.29 -18.48
N MET A 135 20.35 10.19 -18.22
CA MET A 135 21.60 9.92 -18.92
C MET A 135 21.41 9.70 -20.43
N LYS A 136 20.33 9.02 -20.82
CA LYS A 136 19.98 8.83 -22.25
C LYS A 136 19.48 10.12 -22.88
N TRP A 137 18.64 10.88 -22.15
CA TRP A 137 18.22 12.22 -22.59
C TRP A 137 19.41 13.14 -22.87
N ALA A 138 20.40 13.18 -21.97
CA ALA A 138 21.61 13.98 -22.15
C ALA A 138 22.46 13.55 -23.39
N LYS A 139 22.31 12.30 -23.82
CA LYS A 139 22.92 11.78 -25.05
C LYS A 139 22.07 12.02 -26.30
N GLY A 140 20.95 12.73 -26.19
CA GLY A 140 20.09 13.08 -27.32
C GLY A 140 19.02 12.04 -27.67
N ASP A 141 18.77 11.06 -26.82
CA ASP A 141 17.69 10.08 -27.04
C ASP A 141 16.31 10.74 -26.88
N ASN A 142 15.59 10.90 -27.97
CA ASN A 142 14.28 11.56 -28.02
C ASN A 142 13.11 10.67 -27.60
N LYS A 143 13.33 9.36 -27.41
CA LYS A 143 12.30 8.42 -26.96
C LYS A 143 12.27 8.24 -25.45
N VAL A 144 13.38 8.51 -24.77
CA VAL A 144 13.46 8.30 -23.32
C VAL A 144 12.51 9.22 -22.56
N ALA A 145 12.01 8.76 -21.42
CA ALA A 145 11.06 9.52 -20.61
C ALA A 145 11.63 10.85 -20.11
N VAL A 146 10.86 11.92 -20.28
CA VAL A 146 11.09 13.25 -19.71
C VAL A 146 9.99 13.58 -18.70
N CYS A 147 10.05 14.72 -18.04
CA CYS A 147 9.15 15.08 -16.93
C CYS A 147 7.66 14.89 -17.26
N THR A 148 7.25 15.32 -18.47
CA THR A 148 5.85 15.27 -18.89
C THR A 148 5.30 13.87 -19.17
N ASP A 149 6.15 12.90 -19.43
CA ASP A 149 5.69 11.52 -19.66
C ASP A 149 5.12 10.89 -18.41
N CYS A 150 5.67 11.24 -17.25
CA CYS A 150 5.20 10.79 -15.97
C CYS A 150 4.13 11.72 -15.39
N HIS A 151 4.36 13.03 -15.44
CA HIS A 151 3.52 14.03 -14.75
C HIS A 151 2.34 14.54 -15.56
N GLY A 152 2.33 14.35 -16.88
CA GLY A 152 1.39 15.00 -17.81
C GLY A 152 1.91 16.36 -18.28
N VAL A 153 1.08 17.05 -19.05
CA VAL A 153 1.42 18.37 -19.65
C VAL A 153 0.46 19.45 -19.13
N HIS A 154 -0.74 19.52 -19.68
CA HIS A 154 -1.75 20.51 -19.28
C HIS A 154 -2.66 20.00 -18.14
N ASP A 155 -2.58 18.72 -17.82
CA ASP A 155 -3.32 18.01 -16.77
C ASP A 155 -2.46 17.69 -15.54
N LEU A 156 -1.40 18.46 -15.30
CA LEU A 156 -0.49 18.28 -14.15
C LEU A 156 -1.24 18.37 -12.82
N ARG A 157 -1.16 17.33 -12.02
CA ARG A 157 -1.82 17.25 -10.70
C ARG A 157 -0.80 17.03 -9.61
N ALA A 158 -1.14 17.45 -8.39
CA ALA A 158 -0.34 17.11 -7.22
C ALA A 158 -0.23 15.59 -7.06
N PRO A 159 0.91 15.06 -6.61
CA PRO A 159 1.05 13.61 -6.37
C PRO A 159 0.02 13.01 -5.40
N SER A 160 -0.56 13.84 -4.53
CA SER A 160 -1.62 13.46 -3.59
C SER A 160 -3.03 13.39 -4.22
N ASP A 161 -3.24 13.93 -5.43
CA ASP A 161 -4.51 13.77 -6.15
C ASP A 161 -4.59 12.35 -6.73
N PRO A 162 -5.62 11.55 -6.39
CA PRO A 162 -5.76 10.18 -6.92
C PRO A 162 -5.82 10.10 -8.46
N ARG A 163 -6.12 11.20 -9.14
CA ARG A 163 -6.14 11.30 -10.61
C ARG A 163 -4.77 11.64 -11.20
N SER A 164 -3.78 11.98 -10.35
CA SER A 164 -2.42 12.23 -10.81
C SER A 164 -1.79 10.97 -11.39
N LYS A 165 -1.12 11.09 -12.52
CA LYS A 165 -0.36 9.98 -13.13
C LYS A 165 0.75 9.45 -12.22
N VAL A 166 1.20 10.26 -11.26
CA VAL A 166 2.24 9.92 -10.27
C VAL A 166 1.68 9.71 -8.86
N HIS A 167 0.37 9.60 -8.71
CA HIS A 167 -0.22 9.09 -7.47
C HIS A 167 0.17 7.61 -7.27
N PRO A 168 0.44 7.13 -6.06
CA PRO A 168 0.92 5.75 -5.82
C PRO A 168 0.14 4.68 -6.58
N ILE A 169 -1.18 4.75 -6.60
CA ILE A 169 -2.04 3.78 -7.29
C ILE A 169 -1.86 3.76 -8.82
N ASN A 170 -1.40 4.86 -9.42
CA ASN A 170 -1.27 5.02 -10.87
C ASN A 170 0.16 4.83 -11.38
N ILE A 171 1.15 4.75 -10.49
CA ILE A 171 2.58 4.68 -10.89
C ILE A 171 2.84 3.47 -11.78
N ALA A 172 2.35 2.29 -11.42
CA ALA A 172 2.58 1.08 -12.21
C ALA A 172 2.04 1.22 -13.64
N THR A 173 0.81 1.71 -13.79
CA THR A 173 0.20 2.01 -15.10
C THR A 173 0.96 3.10 -15.86
N THR A 174 1.48 4.10 -15.17
CA THR A 174 2.28 5.16 -15.80
C THR A 174 3.59 4.63 -16.38
N CYS A 175 4.27 3.76 -15.65
CA CYS A 175 5.50 3.12 -16.13
C CYS A 175 5.22 2.13 -17.28
N SER A 176 4.13 1.35 -17.18
CA SER A 176 3.79 0.31 -18.15
C SER A 176 3.51 0.84 -19.55
N ARG A 177 3.11 2.11 -19.68
CA ARG A 177 2.88 2.73 -21.02
C ARG A 177 4.07 2.60 -21.98
N CYS A 178 5.28 2.53 -21.42
CA CYS A 178 6.48 2.27 -22.19
C CYS A 178 7.07 0.89 -21.84
N HIS A 179 7.18 0.56 -20.53
CA HIS A 179 7.85 -0.65 -20.07
C HIS A 179 7.07 -1.95 -20.32
N ALA A 180 5.80 -1.89 -20.73
CA ALA A 180 5.05 -3.05 -21.21
C ALA A 180 4.92 -3.08 -22.75
N ASP A 181 5.45 -2.11 -23.46
CA ASP A 181 5.43 -2.05 -24.92
C ASP A 181 6.72 -2.67 -25.50
N ALA A 182 6.57 -3.84 -26.12
CA ALA A 182 7.68 -4.61 -26.65
C ALA A 182 8.42 -3.89 -27.81
N GLU A 183 7.68 -3.23 -28.69
CA GLU A 183 8.28 -2.50 -29.83
C GLU A 183 9.00 -1.22 -29.34
N TYR A 184 8.42 -0.56 -28.35
CA TYR A 184 9.03 0.62 -27.74
C TYR A 184 10.33 0.27 -26.98
N MET A 185 10.34 -0.85 -26.25
CA MET A 185 11.47 -1.28 -25.42
C MET A 185 12.53 -2.05 -26.21
N LYS A 186 12.23 -2.55 -27.41
CA LYS A 186 13.16 -3.34 -28.24
C LYS A 186 14.56 -2.71 -28.43
N PRO A 187 14.70 -1.40 -28.73
CA PRO A 187 16.02 -0.77 -28.89
C PRO A 187 16.84 -0.72 -27.59
N TYR A 188 16.18 -0.90 -26.44
CA TYR A 188 16.81 -0.83 -25.11
C TYR A 188 17.15 -2.21 -24.56
N GLY A 189 16.70 -3.30 -25.19
CA GLY A 189 16.90 -4.66 -24.73
C GLY A 189 16.22 -4.97 -23.39
N ILE A 190 15.15 -4.25 -23.05
CA ILE A 190 14.41 -4.39 -21.80
C ILE A 190 13.24 -5.34 -22.04
N LYS A 191 13.08 -6.37 -21.17
CA LYS A 191 11.89 -7.21 -21.14
C LYS A 191 10.66 -6.36 -20.82
N THR A 192 9.48 -6.83 -21.19
CA THR A 192 8.22 -6.07 -21.04
C THR A 192 7.16 -6.80 -20.23
N ASP A 193 7.57 -7.79 -19.46
CA ASP A 193 6.73 -8.61 -18.61
C ASP A 193 6.64 -8.11 -17.15
N GLN A 194 7.41 -7.07 -16.78
CA GLN A 194 7.51 -6.60 -15.40
C GLN A 194 6.16 -6.13 -14.85
N PHE A 195 5.37 -5.42 -15.66
CA PHE A 195 4.06 -4.93 -15.22
C PHE A 195 3.08 -6.09 -14.99
N ALA A 196 2.97 -7.01 -15.94
CA ALA A 196 2.11 -8.19 -15.81
C ALA A 196 2.54 -9.08 -14.62
N ASN A 197 3.84 -9.18 -14.35
CA ASN A 197 4.38 -9.86 -13.18
C ASN A 197 4.04 -9.12 -11.87
N TYR A 198 4.17 -7.78 -11.86
CA TYR A 198 3.81 -6.97 -10.69
C TYR A 198 2.32 -7.06 -10.35
N GLU A 199 1.43 -7.08 -11.33
CA GLU A 199 -0.02 -7.27 -11.13
C GLU A 199 -0.37 -8.57 -10.41
N GLN A 200 0.51 -9.57 -10.49
CA GLN A 200 0.35 -10.83 -9.79
C GLN A 200 0.99 -10.87 -8.40
N SER A 201 1.58 -9.76 -7.94
CA SER A 201 2.31 -9.70 -6.68
C SER A 201 1.40 -9.37 -5.49
N VAL A 202 1.83 -9.76 -4.30
CA VAL A 202 1.19 -9.36 -3.03
C VAL A 202 1.24 -7.85 -2.81
N HIS A 203 2.20 -7.17 -3.40
CA HIS A 203 2.35 -5.72 -3.29
C HIS A 203 1.29 -4.98 -4.12
N HIS A 204 1.02 -5.44 -5.35
CA HIS A 204 -0.08 -4.92 -6.15
C HIS A 204 -1.43 -5.17 -5.48
N ASP A 205 -1.65 -6.39 -4.97
CA ASP A 205 -2.85 -6.72 -4.22
C ASP A 205 -3.05 -5.81 -2.99
N ALA A 206 -1.98 -5.56 -2.23
CA ALA A 206 -2.02 -4.62 -1.12
C ALA A 206 -2.41 -3.21 -1.56
N MET A 207 -1.80 -2.69 -2.63
CA MET A 207 -2.05 -1.35 -3.17
C MET A 207 -3.47 -1.21 -3.72
N VAL A 208 -3.88 -2.10 -4.63
CA VAL A 208 -5.08 -1.91 -5.47
C VAL A 208 -6.32 -2.54 -4.83
N VAL A 209 -6.19 -3.73 -4.25
CA VAL A 209 -7.35 -4.46 -3.69
C VAL A 209 -7.62 -4.04 -2.25
N ARG A 210 -6.57 -3.89 -1.43
CA ARG A 210 -6.72 -3.52 -0.02
C ARG A 210 -6.61 -2.02 0.24
N GLY A 211 -6.26 -1.21 -0.76
CA GLY A 211 -6.16 0.24 -0.65
C GLY A 211 -4.97 0.73 0.19
N ASP A 212 -3.96 -0.11 0.39
CA ASP A 212 -2.76 0.24 1.17
C ASP A 212 -1.79 1.06 0.31
N LEU A 213 -1.87 2.38 0.41
CA LEU A 213 -1.00 3.30 -0.33
C LEU A 213 0.47 3.26 0.12
N SER A 214 0.81 2.54 1.19
CA SER A 214 2.19 2.31 1.62
C SER A 214 2.84 1.11 0.92
N ALA A 215 2.05 0.28 0.23
CA ALA A 215 2.56 -0.86 -0.53
C ALA A 215 3.51 -0.39 -1.64
N PRO A 216 4.62 -1.13 -1.89
CA PRO A 216 5.60 -0.71 -2.86
C PRO A 216 5.11 -0.80 -4.30
N THR A 217 5.49 0.20 -5.10
CA THR A 217 5.28 0.26 -6.55
C THR A 217 6.63 0.27 -7.27
N CYS A 218 6.61 0.46 -8.59
CA CYS A 218 7.84 0.53 -9.40
C CYS A 218 8.86 1.52 -8.82
N THR A 219 8.40 2.72 -8.45
CA THR A 219 9.29 3.79 -7.94
C THR A 219 9.80 3.54 -6.53
N THR A 220 9.15 2.71 -5.74
CA THR A 220 9.61 2.34 -4.40
C THR A 220 10.87 1.50 -4.47
N CYS A 221 10.95 0.60 -5.47
CA CYS A 221 12.10 -0.26 -5.69
C CYS A 221 13.17 0.38 -6.58
N HIS A 222 12.77 1.03 -7.67
CA HIS A 222 13.69 1.55 -8.68
C HIS A 222 14.03 3.03 -8.49
N GLY A 223 13.41 3.73 -7.55
CA GLY A 223 13.47 5.18 -7.43
C GLY A 223 12.51 5.87 -8.40
N ASN A 224 12.29 7.16 -8.15
CA ASN A 224 11.45 8.00 -8.99
C ASN A 224 12.31 8.84 -9.97
N HIS A 225 12.71 10.04 -9.59
CA HIS A 225 13.52 10.91 -10.44
C HIS A 225 14.91 10.32 -10.72
N GLY A 226 15.50 9.64 -9.73
CA GLY A 226 16.79 8.92 -9.89
C GLY A 226 16.61 7.44 -10.24
N ALA A 227 15.63 7.10 -11.07
CA ALA A 227 15.32 5.71 -11.40
C ALA A 227 16.53 4.95 -11.95
N THR A 228 16.85 3.82 -11.32
CA THR A 228 18.03 3.01 -11.60
C THR A 228 17.67 1.60 -12.10
N PRO A 229 18.54 0.97 -12.91
CA PRO A 229 18.33 -0.40 -13.37
C PRO A 229 18.48 -1.41 -12.23
N PRO A 230 18.00 -2.65 -12.40
CA PRO A 230 18.32 -3.74 -11.49
C PRO A 230 19.83 -4.02 -11.44
N GLY A 231 20.29 -4.60 -10.33
CA GLY A 231 21.70 -4.97 -10.15
C GLY A 231 22.57 -3.91 -9.47
N VAL A 232 22.06 -2.70 -9.24
CA VAL A 232 22.71 -1.72 -8.38
C VAL A 232 22.37 -1.98 -6.91
N ALA A 233 23.30 -1.71 -6.01
CA ALA A 233 23.19 -2.08 -4.60
C ALA A 233 21.90 -1.58 -3.91
N ASN A 234 21.44 -0.39 -4.25
CA ASN A 234 20.23 0.19 -3.70
C ASN A 234 18.95 -0.56 -4.14
N VAL A 235 18.88 -1.12 -5.34
CA VAL A 235 17.74 -1.95 -5.79
C VAL A 235 17.83 -3.36 -5.22
N THR A 236 19.03 -3.94 -5.16
CA THR A 236 19.26 -5.27 -4.62
C THR A 236 18.83 -5.37 -3.14
N ASN A 237 19.07 -4.31 -2.38
CA ASN A 237 18.81 -4.27 -0.93
C ASN A 237 17.52 -3.52 -0.56
N VAL A 238 16.72 -3.08 -1.52
CA VAL A 238 15.54 -2.23 -1.26
C VAL A 238 14.49 -2.90 -0.36
N CYS A 239 14.40 -4.22 -0.39
CA CYS A 239 13.47 -4.99 0.44
C CYS A 239 13.66 -4.72 1.94
N SER A 240 14.91 -4.54 2.37
CA SER A 240 15.29 -4.28 3.77
C SER A 240 14.74 -2.96 4.33
N ASN A 241 14.33 -2.02 3.48
CA ASN A 241 13.72 -0.76 3.93
C ASN A 241 12.37 -0.98 4.63
N CYS A 242 11.65 -2.06 4.29
CA CYS A 242 10.37 -2.42 4.91
C CYS A 242 10.47 -3.76 5.66
N HIS A 243 11.16 -4.75 5.11
CA HIS A 243 11.34 -6.08 5.70
C HIS A 243 12.62 -6.16 6.56
N VAL A 244 12.72 -5.25 7.53
CA VAL A 244 13.93 -5.03 8.34
C VAL A 244 14.35 -6.29 9.11
N PHE A 245 13.42 -6.97 9.79
CA PHE A 245 13.73 -8.15 10.60
C PHE A 245 14.23 -9.32 9.76
N GLN A 246 13.58 -9.58 8.62
CA GLN A 246 14.00 -10.60 7.68
C GLN A 246 15.39 -10.31 7.12
N ALA A 247 15.67 -9.06 6.80
CA ALA A 247 16.97 -8.64 6.33
C ALA A 247 18.06 -8.81 7.40
N GLN A 248 17.81 -8.42 8.63
CA GLN A 248 18.75 -8.62 9.75
C GLN A 248 19.10 -10.10 9.99
N LEU A 249 18.09 -10.98 9.91
CA LEU A 249 18.30 -12.42 10.06
C LEU A 249 19.11 -12.98 8.87
N PHE A 250 18.79 -12.55 7.65
CA PHE A 250 19.54 -12.94 6.45
C PHE A 250 21.01 -12.49 6.53
N GLU A 251 21.29 -11.28 7.00
CA GLU A 251 22.64 -10.73 7.15
C GLU A 251 23.53 -11.56 8.11
N THR A 252 22.93 -12.27 9.04
CA THR A 252 23.64 -13.18 9.99
C THR A 252 23.60 -14.64 9.57
N SER A 253 22.98 -14.94 8.43
CA SER A 253 22.79 -16.31 7.93
C SER A 253 23.99 -16.80 7.11
N PRO A 254 24.16 -18.13 6.97
CA PRO A 254 25.18 -18.70 6.11
C PRO A 254 24.99 -18.32 4.63
N HIS A 255 23.75 -17.99 4.21
CA HIS A 255 23.44 -17.67 2.83
C HIS A 255 23.95 -16.29 2.38
N LYS A 256 24.15 -15.35 3.31
CA LYS A 256 24.65 -14.01 2.97
C LYS A 256 25.98 -14.07 2.20
N ASP A 257 26.97 -14.70 2.81
CA ASP A 257 28.32 -14.77 2.22
C ASP A 257 28.35 -15.71 1.00
N ALA A 258 27.60 -16.82 1.05
CA ALA A 258 27.48 -17.75 -0.06
C ALA A 258 26.83 -17.07 -1.30
N PHE A 259 25.77 -16.31 -1.11
CA PHE A 259 25.10 -15.59 -2.22
C PHE A 259 25.98 -14.47 -2.76
N ALA A 260 26.69 -13.73 -1.88
CA ALA A 260 27.63 -12.72 -2.32
C ALA A 260 28.76 -13.32 -3.18
N ALA A 261 29.32 -14.44 -2.79
CA ALA A 261 30.37 -15.15 -3.54
C ALA A 261 29.88 -15.70 -4.88
N MET A 262 28.63 -16.11 -4.99
CA MET A 262 28.00 -16.64 -6.21
C MET A 262 27.37 -15.53 -7.08
N GLY A 263 27.32 -14.27 -6.62
CA GLY A 263 26.67 -13.18 -7.33
C GLY A 263 25.14 -13.26 -7.34
N PHE A 264 24.53 -13.99 -6.40
CA PHE A 264 23.08 -14.08 -6.28
C PHE A 264 22.50 -12.89 -5.51
N PRO A 265 21.38 -12.30 -5.97
CA PRO A 265 20.70 -11.25 -5.24
C PRO A 265 19.94 -11.84 -4.04
N GLY A 266 20.21 -11.38 -2.82
CA GLY A 266 19.72 -11.94 -1.57
C GLY A 266 18.25 -12.39 -1.58
N CYS A 267 17.34 -11.47 -1.28
CA CYS A 267 15.92 -11.78 -1.09
C CYS A 267 15.23 -12.36 -2.36
N VAL A 268 15.54 -11.79 -3.52
CA VAL A 268 14.86 -12.17 -4.78
C VAL A 268 15.22 -13.57 -5.29
N THR A 269 16.32 -14.15 -4.82
CA THR A 269 16.70 -15.53 -5.15
C THR A 269 15.64 -16.53 -4.71
N CYS A 270 14.99 -16.29 -3.57
CA CYS A 270 13.93 -17.13 -3.03
C CYS A 270 12.52 -16.58 -3.30
N HIS A 271 12.35 -15.26 -3.32
CA HIS A 271 11.03 -14.62 -3.40
C HIS A 271 10.68 -14.06 -4.78
N SER A 272 11.59 -14.17 -5.77
CA SER A 272 11.42 -13.48 -7.06
C SER A 272 11.48 -11.94 -6.90
N ASN A 273 11.17 -11.20 -7.96
CA ASN A 273 11.21 -9.74 -7.97
C ASN A 273 9.83 -9.10 -8.26
N HIS A 274 9.37 -9.07 -9.51
CA HIS A 274 8.10 -8.40 -9.84
C HIS A 274 6.87 -9.23 -9.45
N ALA A 275 6.89 -10.56 -9.65
CA ALA A 275 5.78 -11.46 -9.31
C ALA A 275 5.90 -12.03 -7.88
N ILE A 276 6.19 -11.18 -6.90
CA ILE A 276 6.38 -11.62 -5.52
C ILE A 276 5.06 -12.18 -4.96
N LYS A 277 5.05 -13.47 -4.65
CA LYS A 277 3.88 -14.17 -4.11
C LYS A 277 3.86 -14.14 -2.58
N ALA A 278 2.68 -14.36 -2.00
CA ALA A 278 2.58 -14.63 -0.57
C ALA A 278 3.41 -15.87 -0.21
N PRO A 279 4.33 -15.76 0.76
CA PRO A 279 5.11 -16.92 1.18
C PRO A 279 4.21 -17.96 1.86
N THR A 280 4.49 -19.23 1.62
CA THR A 280 3.83 -20.37 2.28
C THR A 280 4.87 -21.23 2.98
N ASP A 281 4.45 -21.99 3.98
CA ASP A 281 5.35 -22.91 4.68
C ASP A 281 5.91 -23.99 3.74
N GLU A 282 5.22 -24.28 2.61
CA GLU A 282 5.67 -25.23 1.58
C GLU A 282 6.90 -24.74 0.79
N MET A 283 7.24 -23.44 0.85
CA MET A 283 8.48 -22.93 0.24
C MET A 283 9.73 -23.40 0.98
N ILE A 284 9.57 -23.95 2.19
CA ILE A 284 10.65 -24.46 3.03
C ILE A 284 10.59 -25.99 3.02
N GLY A 285 11.76 -26.63 3.15
CA GLY A 285 11.85 -28.09 3.17
C GLY A 285 12.38 -28.69 1.88
N ALA A 286 12.09 -29.96 1.63
CA ALA A 286 12.52 -30.71 0.46
C ALA A 286 11.34 -31.10 -0.48
N GLY A 287 10.16 -30.52 -0.27
CA GLY A 287 8.99 -30.77 -1.13
C GLY A 287 9.11 -30.11 -2.51
N PRO A 288 8.18 -30.42 -3.44
CA PRO A 288 8.26 -29.97 -4.83
C PRO A 288 8.09 -28.45 -5.02
N LYS A 289 7.60 -27.75 -4.00
CA LYS A 289 7.46 -26.28 -3.99
C LYS A 289 8.56 -25.60 -3.16
N ALA A 290 9.47 -26.36 -2.56
CA ALA A 290 10.51 -25.85 -1.69
C ALA A 290 11.60 -25.15 -2.51
N VAL A 291 11.82 -23.88 -2.25
CA VAL A 291 12.85 -23.08 -2.94
C VAL A 291 14.28 -23.51 -2.56
N CYS A 292 14.43 -24.17 -1.43
CA CYS A 292 15.71 -24.73 -0.97
C CYS A 292 16.29 -25.72 -1.99
N MET A 293 15.44 -26.50 -2.63
CA MET A 293 15.81 -27.55 -3.59
C MET A 293 16.29 -27.00 -4.94
N ASN A 294 16.26 -25.70 -5.16
CA ASN A 294 16.87 -25.10 -6.33
C ASN A 294 18.41 -25.15 -6.28
N CYS A 295 18.98 -25.27 -5.07
CA CYS A 295 20.43 -25.28 -4.84
C CYS A 295 20.87 -26.49 -3.98
N HIS A 296 20.03 -26.96 -3.07
CA HIS A 296 20.31 -28.10 -2.20
C HIS A 296 19.82 -29.41 -2.79
N THR A 297 20.50 -30.50 -2.48
CA THR A 297 20.10 -31.87 -2.86
C THR A 297 19.56 -32.63 -1.67
N ALA A 298 18.62 -33.54 -1.92
CA ALA A 298 18.01 -34.35 -0.88
C ALA A 298 19.08 -35.08 -0.03
N GLY A 299 19.02 -34.91 1.28
CA GLY A 299 19.95 -35.52 2.24
C GLY A 299 21.22 -34.72 2.52
N ASP A 300 21.46 -33.58 1.86
CA ASP A 300 22.53 -32.68 2.28
C ASP A 300 22.16 -31.89 3.55
N ALA A 301 23.14 -31.24 4.17
CA ALA A 301 22.94 -30.51 5.42
C ALA A 301 21.89 -29.39 5.28
N GLY A 302 21.84 -28.71 4.11
CA GLY A 302 20.89 -27.64 3.84
C GLY A 302 19.46 -28.16 3.71
N SER A 303 19.25 -29.25 2.98
CA SER A 303 17.92 -29.85 2.81
C SER A 303 17.41 -30.45 4.13
N MET A 304 18.27 -31.11 4.92
CA MET A 304 17.90 -31.61 6.26
C MET A 304 17.50 -30.48 7.20
N GLN A 305 18.23 -29.38 7.17
CA GLN A 305 17.91 -28.17 7.95
C GLN A 305 16.59 -27.55 7.53
N ALA A 306 16.32 -27.49 6.21
CA ALA A 306 15.07 -26.99 5.65
C ALA A 306 13.87 -27.86 6.03
N GLU A 307 14.04 -29.20 6.01
CA GLU A 307 13.01 -30.14 6.47
C GLU A 307 12.70 -29.99 7.96
N ALA A 308 13.74 -29.82 8.80
CA ALA A 308 13.55 -29.61 10.22
C ALA A 308 12.76 -28.32 10.50
N MET A 309 13.08 -27.22 9.81
CA MET A 309 12.33 -25.96 9.92
C MET A 309 10.88 -26.12 9.45
N HIS A 310 10.66 -26.77 8.31
CA HIS A 310 9.32 -27.04 7.78
C HIS A 310 8.48 -27.86 8.77
N ALA A 311 9.06 -28.92 9.34
CA ALA A 311 8.38 -29.77 10.31
C ALA A 311 7.95 -28.99 11.57
N GLN A 312 8.81 -28.11 12.09
CA GLN A 312 8.48 -27.25 13.25
C GLN A 312 7.30 -26.30 12.94
N LEU A 313 7.31 -25.63 11.79
CA LEU A 313 6.22 -24.72 11.37
C LEU A 313 4.92 -25.47 11.18
N THR A 314 4.95 -26.59 10.44
CA THR A 314 3.77 -27.39 10.15
C THR A 314 3.15 -27.99 11.41
N ASN A 315 3.99 -28.45 12.36
CA ASN A 315 3.50 -28.97 13.64
C ASN A 315 2.76 -27.90 14.45
N LEU A 316 3.33 -26.69 14.57
CA LEU A 316 2.68 -25.60 15.28
C LEU A 316 1.41 -25.12 14.55
N ALA A 317 1.45 -24.97 13.23
CA ALA A 317 0.28 -24.56 12.43
C ALA A 317 -0.87 -25.56 12.56
N SER A 318 -0.58 -26.85 12.50
CA SER A 318 -1.57 -27.93 12.65
C SER A 318 -2.17 -27.95 14.06
N ALA A 319 -1.34 -27.77 15.08
CA ALA A 319 -1.81 -27.70 16.46
C ALA A 319 -2.74 -26.48 16.68
N ILE A 320 -2.38 -25.32 16.13
CA ILE A 320 -3.20 -24.11 16.18
C ILE A 320 -4.55 -24.37 15.51
N ALA A 321 -4.56 -24.93 14.30
CA ALA A 321 -5.79 -25.23 13.56
C ALA A 321 -6.72 -26.16 14.35
N ALA A 322 -6.17 -27.23 14.95
CA ALA A 322 -6.94 -28.16 15.77
C ALA A 322 -7.55 -27.51 17.01
N SER A 323 -6.80 -26.62 17.67
CA SER A 323 -7.30 -25.86 18.83
C SER A 323 -8.41 -24.87 18.41
N ASP A 324 -8.21 -24.13 17.31
CA ASP A 324 -9.16 -23.18 16.77
C ASP A 324 -10.49 -23.84 16.39
N GLU A 325 -10.43 -24.99 15.74
CA GLU A 325 -11.63 -25.76 15.41
C GLU A 325 -12.40 -26.19 16.67
N LEU A 326 -11.70 -26.70 17.68
CA LEU A 326 -12.31 -27.15 18.93
C LEU A 326 -12.94 -26.00 19.70
N LEU A 327 -12.23 -24.87 19.85
CA LEU A 327 -12.75 -23.67 20.52
C LEU A 327 -13.94 -23.09 19.77
N SER A 328 -13.89 -23.03 18.44
CA SER A 328 -15.01 -22.55 17.63
C SER A 328 -16.23 -23.47 17.73
N ARG A 329 -16.02 -24.77 17.85
CA ARG A 329 -17.10 -25.72 18.09
C ARG A 329 -17.74 -25.53 19.46
N ALA A 330 -16.93 -25.34 20.52
CA ALA A 330 -17.41 -25.07 21.87
C ALA A 330 -18.23 -23.77 21.91
N GLU A 331 -17.74 -22.70 21.27
CA GLU A 331 -18.45 -21.43 21.17
C GLU A 331 -19.81 -21.56 20.47
N ARG A 332 -19.87 -22.25 19.33
CA ARG A 332 -21.15 -22.52 18.62
C ARG A 332 -22.15 -23.31 19.46
N GLN A 333 -21.67 -24.03 20.46
CA GLN A 333 -22.52 -24.75 21.42
C GLN A 333 -22.91 -23.88 22.66
N GLY A 334 -22.57 -22.59 22.64
CA GLY A 334 -22.89 -21.65 23.72
C GLY A 334 -21.95 -21.74 24.92
N MET A 335 -20.78 -22.35 24.78
CA MET A 335 -19.80 -22.43 25.85
C MET A 335 -18.91 -21.17 25.83
N GLU A 336 -18.54 -20.70 27.03
CA GLU A 336 -17.66 -19.55 27.19
C GLU A 336 -16.22 -19.98 26.94
N VAL A 337 -15.59 -19.43 25.87
CA VAL A 337 -14.23 -19.74 25.45
C VAL A 337 -13.46 -18.48 25.02
N SER A 338 -13.91 -17.29 25.38
CA SER A 338 -13.29 -16.02 24.98
C SER A 338 -11.85 -15.92 25.46
N GLN A 339 -11.56 -16.32 26.70
CA GLN A 339 -10.21 -16.32 27.24
C GLN A 339 -9.26 -17.28 26.52
N PRO A 340 -9.59 -18.57 26.31
CA PRO A 340 -8.76 -19.46 25.50
C PRO A 340 -8.54 -18.94 24.07
N LYS A 341 -9.56 -18.35 23.42
CA LYS A 341 -9.43 -17.75 22.09
C LYS A 341 -8.48 -16.57 22.08
N LEU A 342 -8.52 -15.72 23.12
CA LEU A 342 -7.57 -14.63 23.28
C LEU A 342 -6.13 -15.17 23.50
N GLN A 343 -5.94 -16.18 24.32
CA GLN A 343 -4.64 -16.82 24.50
C GLN A 343 -4.11 -17.44 23.22
N GLN A 344 -4.98 -17.98 22.37
CA GLN A 344 -4.62 -18.57 21.09
C GLN A 344 -3.99 -17.56 20.12
N THR A 345 -4.24 -16.25 20.27
CA THR A 345 -3.55 -15.22 19.49
C THR A 345 -2.04 -15.24 19.73
N GLN A 346 -1.59 -15.56 20.96
CA GLN A 346 -0.17 -15.67 21.29
C GLN A 346 0.51 -16.84 20.54
N ALA A 347 -0.21 -17.95 20.32
CA ALA A 347 0.31 -19.05 19.52
C ALA A 347 0.44 -18.67 18.03
N ARG A 348 -0.52 -17.89 17.50
CA ARG A 348 -0.44 -17.36 16.13
C ARG A 348 0.70 -16.36 15.97
N ASP A 349 0.93 -15.50 16.98
CA ASP A 349 2.07 -14.58 17.02
C ASP A 349 3.40 -15.35 17.06
N ALA A 350 3.47 -16.44 17.81
CA ALA A 350 4.63 -17.31 17.86
C ALA A 350 4.90 -17.97 16.48
N LEU A 351 3.87 -18.43 15.80
CA LEU A 351 3.99 -18.96 14.42
C LEU A 351 4.49 -17.89 13.46
N LEU A 352 3.96 -16.66 13.56
CA LEU A 352 4.42 -15.54 12.73
C LEU A 352 5.91 -15.23 12.98
N LYS A 353 6.34 -15.19 14.23
CA LYS A 353 7.75 -15.00 14.60
C LYS A 353 8.63 -16.13 14.07
N ALA A 354 8.20 -17.38 14.21
CA ALA A 354 8.91 -18.53 13.67
C ALA A 354 9.06 -18.45 12.14
N ARG A 355 8.02 -18.02 11.40
CA ARG A 355 8.08 -17.77 9.95
C ARG A 355 9.07 -16.65 9.58
N VAL A 356 9.21 -15.64 10.42
CA VAL A 356 10.25 -14.60 10.23
C VAL A 356 11.64 -15.18 10.53
N ALA A 357 11.79 -15.99 11.59
CA ALA A 357 13.05 -16.59 12.02
C ALA A 357 13.67 -17.56 10.99
N VAL A 358 12.89 -18.06 10.02
CA VAL A 358 13.38 -18.89 8.90
C VAL A 358 14.54 -18.25 8.16
N HIS A 359 14.55 -16.91 8.08
CA HIS A 359 15.58 -16.16 7.35
C HIS A 359 16.97 -16.21 8.01
N ALA A 360 17.08 -16.77 9.22
CA ALA A 360 18.37 -17.14 9.81
C ALA A 360 18.92 -18.48 9.26
N PHE A 361 18.09 -19.26 8.57
CA PHE A 361 18.39 -20.59 8.01
C PHE A 361 18.97 -21.56 9.03
N ARG A 362 18.43 -21.54 10.26
CA ARG A 362 18.79 -22.41 11.37
C ARG A 362 17.53 -22.85 12.11
N ASP A 363 17.34 -24.16 12.28
CA ASP A 363 16.17 -24.72 12.98
C ASP A 363 16.12 -24.28 14.45
N SER A 364 17.29 -24.13 15.08
CA SER A 364 17.42 -23.65 16.46
C SER A 364 16.84 -22.25 16.67
N GLY A 365 16.85 -21.41 15.62
CA GLY A 365 16.26 -20.07 15.65
C GLY A 365 14.73 -20.08 15.75
N LEU A 366 14.09 -21.12 15.19
CA LEU A 366 12.63 -21.27 15.23
C LEU A 366 12.15 -21.92 16.51
N LYS A 367 13.00 -22.79 17.11
CA LYS A 367 12.60 -23.70 18.19
C LYS A 367 12.00 -22.97 19.39
N GLN A 368 12.54 -21.85 19.80
CA GLN A 368 12.03 -21.08 20.92
C GLN A 368 10.58 -20.61 20.69
N ASP A 369 10.30 -20.06 19.52
CA ASP A 369 8.97 -19.54 19.18
C ASP A 369 8.00 -20.71 18.98
N THR A 370 8.40 -21.76 18.28
CA THR A 370 7.52 -22.92 18.03
C THR A 370 7.20 -23.67 19.31
N ASP A 371 8.14 -23.87 20.23
CA ASP A 371 7.89 -24.50 21.52
C ASP A 371 6.94 -23.65 22.39
N ALA A 372 7.12 -22.32 22.42
CA ALA A 372 6.22 -21.40 23.14
C ALA A 372 4.78 -21.45 22.55
N GLY A 373 4.67 -21.42 21.22
CA GLY A 373 3.39 -21.54 20.51
C GLY A 373 2.68 -22.88 20.80
N LEU A 374 3.41 -23.98 20.75
CA LEU A 374 2.88 -25.32 21.07
C LEU A 374 2.40 -25.43 22.52
N ALA A 375 3.17 -24.87 23.47
CA ALA A 375 2.79 -24.84 24.88
C ALA A 375 1.46 -24.07 25.06
N THR A 376 1.32 -22.90 24.46
CA THR A 376 0.11 -22.11 24.48
C THR A 376 -1.07 -22.86 23.86
N THR A 377 -0.86 -23.43 22.67
CA THR A 377 -1.90 -24.19 21.95
C THR A 377 -2.37 -25.41 22.74
N LYS A 378 -1.46 -26.10 23.43
CA LYS A 378 -1.83 -27.21 24.31
C LYS A 378 -2.79 -26.77 25.43
N LEU A 379 -2.53 -25.63 26.05
CA LEU A 379 -3.41 -25.07 27.10
C LEU A 379 -4.80 -24.72 26.55
N THR A 380 -4.83 -24.05 25.41
CA THR A 380 -6.11 -23.64 24.78
C THR A 380 -6.91 -24.82 24.24
N TYR A 381 -6.25 -25.86 23.72
CA TYR A 381 -6.87 -27.10 23.31
C TYR A 381 -7.51 -27.83 24.49
N VAL A 382 -6.80 -27.95 25.62
CA VAL A 382 -7.33 -28.56 26.86
C VAL A 382 -8.53 -27.75 27.38
N ALA A 383 -8.50 -26.42 27.32
CA ALA A 383 -9.63 -25.59 27.69
C ALA A 383 -10.85 -25.85 26.79
N GLY A 384 -10.64 -26.00 25.50
CA GLY A 384 -11.67 -26.37 24.54
C GLY A 384 -12.29 -27.76 24.84
N GLN A 385 -11.43 -28.73 25.19
CA GLN A 385 -11.92 -30.07 25.60
C GLN A 385 -12.80 -29.98 26.85
N LYS A 386 -12.37 -29.24 27.89
CA LYS A 386 -13.16 -29.03 29.10
C LYS A 386 -14.51 -28.37 28.80
N ALA A 387 -14.52 -27.33 27.98
CA ALA A 387 -15.76 -26.67 27.54
C ALA A 387 -16.73 -27.66 26.86
N MET A 388 -16.23 -28.51 25.97
CA MET A 388 -17.05 -29.53 25.31
C MET A 388 -17.55 -30.63 26.26
N GLN A 389 -16.76 -30.99 27.30
CA GLN A 389 -17.20 -31.91 28.34
C GLN A 389 -18.33 -31.28 29.19
N GLU A 390 -18.18 -30.03 29.58
CA GLU A 390 -19.19 -29.31 30.33
C GLU A 390 -20.50 -29.14 29.52
N TRP A 391 -20.40 -28.82 28.24
CA TRP A 391 -21.54 -28.80 27.32
C TRP A 391 -22.32 -30.12 27.34
N ARG A 392 -21.60 -31.25 27.22
CA ARG A 392 -22.23 -32.59 27.28
C ARG A 392 -22.93 -32.81 28.61
N PHE A 393 -22.27 -32.46 29.73
CA PHE A 393 -22.85 -32.62 31.07
C PHE A 393 -24.13 -31.79 31.23
N ARG A 394 -24.10 -30.50 30.86
CA ARG A 394 -25.28 -29.62 30.90
C ARG A 394 -26.43 -30.16 30.05
N ARG A 395 -26.13 -30.70 28.89
CA ARG A 395 -27.13 -31.25 27.95
C ARG A 395 -27.81 -32.51 28.51
N VAL A 396 -27.06 -33.40 29.09
CA VAL A 396 -27.58 -34.59 29.78
C VAL A 396 -28.42 -34.17 30.95
N GLY A 397 -27.96 -33.25 31.80
CA GLY A 397 -28.72 -32.72 32.95
C GLY A 397 -30.03 -32.08 32.52
N LEU A 398 -30.02 -31.27 31.47
CA LEU A 398 -31.25 -30.67 30.93
C LEU A 398 -32.21 -31.74 30.44
N GLY A 399 -31.75 -32.78 29.75
CA GLY A 399 -32.59 -33.90 29.31
C GLY A 399 -33.26 -34.60 30.47
N LEU A 400 -32.52 -34.93 31.54
CA LEU A 400 -33.08 -35.53 32.76
C LEU A 400 -34.11 -34.61 33.45
N SER A 401 -33.81 -33.31 33.56
CA SER A 401 -34.74 -32.33 34.12
C SER A 401 -36.07 -32.24 33.33
N LEU A 402 -35.99 -32.23 32.00
CA LEU A 402 -37.15 -32.22 31.11
C LEU A 402 -38.01 -33.48 31.28
N VAL A 403 -37.41 -34.67 31.43
CA VAL A 403 -38.12 -35.92 31.71
C VAL A 403 -38.87 -35.84 33.05
N LEU A 404 -38.19 -35.36 34.11
CA LEU A 404 -38.81 -35.20 35.42
C LEU A 404 -39.98 -34.20 35.37
N ILE A 405 -39.84 -33.07 34.71
CA ILE A 405 -40.92 -32.08 34.53
C ILE A 405 -42.07 -32.71 33.76
N ALA A 406 -41.85 -33.45 32.70
CA ALA A 406 -42.89 -34.12 31.93
C ALA A 406 -43.66 -35.12 32.78
N LEU A 407 -42.95 -35.95 33.55
CA LEU A 407 -43.57 -36.92 34.47
C LEU A 407 -44.45 -36.21 35.54
N THR A 408 -43.97 -35.12 36.10
CA THR A 408 -44.71 -34.30 37.08
C THR A 408 -45.99 -33.70 36.47
N LEU A 409 -45.89 -33.15 35.25
CA LEU A 409 -47.07 -32.60 34.55
C LEU A 409 -48.11 -33.68 34.22
N VAL A 410 -47.68 -34.87 33.80
CA VAL A 410 -48.57 -36.00 33.57
C VAL A 410 -49.26 -36.43 34.88
N GLY A 411 -48.49 -36.56 35.96
CA GLY A 411 -49.03 -36.88 37.29
C GLY A 411 -50.05 -35.85 37.79
N LEU A 412 -49.75 -34.58 37.62
CA LEU A 412 -50.66 -33.48 37.97
C LEU A 412 -51.94 -33.51 37.12
N GLY A 413 -51.84 -33.81 35.83
CA GLY A 413 -53.00 -33.96 34.94
C GLY A 413 -53.91 -35.09 35.38
N PHE A 414 -53.38 -36.24 35.80
CA PHE A 414 -54.20 -37.32 36.39
C PHE A 414 -54.82 -36.94 37.70
N TYR A 415 -54.12 -36.20 38.55
CA TYR A 415 -54.64 -35.76 39.80
C TYR A 415 -55.83 -34.76 39.64
N ILE A 416 -55.69 -33.78 38.72
CA ILE A 416 -56.77 -32.83 38.39
C ILE A 416 -58.00 -33.57 37.86
N ARG A 417 -57.86 -34.47 36.91
CA ARG A 417 -58.94 -35.29 36.37
C ARG A 417 -59.66 -36.06 37.46
N ARG A 418 -58.94 -36.60 38.43
CA ARG A 418 -59.58 -37.31 39.61
C ARG A 418 -60.31 -36.38 40.52
N LEU A 419 -59.93 -35.11 40.64
CA LEU A 419 -60.66 -34.12 41.43
C LEU A 419 -61.94 -33.66 40.74
N GLU A 420 -61.97 -33.55 39.42
CA GLU A 420 -63.11 -33.18 38.60
C GLU A 420 -64.21 -34.28 38.56
N GLN A 421 -63.83 -35.52 38.87
CA GLN A 421 -64.79 -36.67 38.93
C GLN A 421 -65.41 -36.90 40.30
N LYS A 422 -65.05 -36.12 41.32
CA LYS A 422 -65.66 -36.09 42.63
C LYS A 422 -66.56 -34.89 42.77
#